data_c5edb136d284f9ff5d5a6a124022705e
#
_entry.id   c5edb136d284f9ff5d5a6a124022705e
#
_cell.length_a   1.000
_cell.length_b   1.000
_cell.length_c   1.000
_cell.angle_alpha   90.00
_cell.angle_beta   90.00
_cell.angle_gamma   90.00
#
_symmetry.space_group_name_H-M   'P 1'
#
loop_
_entity.id
_entity.type
_entity.pdbx_description
1 polymer ?
#
loop_
_entity_poly.entity_id
_entity_poly.type
_entity_poly.pdbx_seq_one_letter_code
_entity_poly.pdbx_strand_id
1 'polypeptide(L)'
;MAKAKLGRGLGSLFDEPVIAENTDTVETLRITLVEPNKNQPRHSFDNDKIEELAESIKEHGVIQPIIVVRNDDRYKIVAGERRWRAAKKAGLKEIPAVIRNYSEFEIAQIALIENLQRENLNPIEEALGYQTLMNKFSMTQEDVSDKIGKSRSAIANSVRLLSLDEPIRQKLISGEISSGHARALLSVDSPKVRLVLLESIIEKGLNVRQSEALAKQLQKSKPKKKKPALDEQVKAQLAILEDRLSTRLGTKVTLHHDNKKGKIEIEYYGNRDLDRIISIIEEA
;
A
#
# COMPACT_ATOMS: atom_id res chain seq x y z
N MET A 1 -5.52 -49.78 -12.12
CA MET A 1 -4.29 -49.23 -11.50
C MET A 1 -4.35 -47.69 -11.59
N ALA A 2 -4.62 -47.05 -10.48
CA ALA A 2 -4.77 -45.58 -10.40
C ALA A 2 -3.40 -44.92 -10.30
N LYS A 3 -3.08 -44.04 -11.24
CA LYS A 3 -1.90 -43.14 -11.14
C LYS A 3 -2.21 -41.99 -10.19
N ALA A 4 -1.51 -41.97 -9.07
CA ALA A 4 -1.52 -40.86 -8.14
C ALA A 4 -0.95 -39.58 -8.81
N LYS A 5 -1.73 -38.49 -8.81
CA LYS A 5 -1.24 -37.14 -9.15
C LYS A 5 -0.42 -36.62 -7.98
N LEU A 6 0.90 -36.57 -8.12
CA LEU A 6 1.78 -35.83 -7.23
C LEU A 6 1.55 -34.30 -7.41
N GLY A 7 1.55 -33.59 -6.28
CA GLY A 7 1.11 -32.23 -6.14
C GLY A 7 1.89 -31.18 -6.97
N ARG A 8 1.12 -30.21 -7.45
CA ARG A 8 1.51 -28.95 -8.08
C ARG A 8 2.03 -27.94 -7.03
N GLY A 9 3.13 -28.22 -6.36
CA GLY A 9 3.59 -27.36 -5.24
C GLY A 9 5.04 -26.90 -5.27
N LEU A 10 5.85 -27.42 -6.16
CA LEU A 10 7.29 -27.11 -6.18
C LEU A 10 7.79 -26.47 -7.49
N GLY A 11 6.93 -26.29 -8.49
CA GLY A 11 7.29 -25.61 -9.74
C GLY A 11 7.26 -24.08 -9.68
N SER A 12 6.53 -23.49 -8.73
CA SER A 12 6.38 -22.03 -8.64
C SER A 12 7.49 -21.32 -7.87
N LEU A 13 8.48 -22.05 -7.34
CA LEU A 13 9.63 -21.48 -6.63
C LEU A 13 10.80 -21.12 -7.55
N PHE A 14 10.68 -21.41 -8.85
CA PHE A 14 11.70 -21.13 -9.85
C PHE A 14 11.16 -20.38 -11.09
N ASP A 15 9.93 -19.87 -11.02
CA ASP A 15 9.46 -18.97 -12.07
C ASP A 15 10.18 -17.62 -11.92
N GLU A 16 11.33 -17.52 -12.58
CA GLU A 16 11.91 -16.25 -12.96
C GLU A 16 10.88 -15.46 -13.76
N PRO A 17 10.78 -14.12 -13.58
CA PRO A 17 9.91 -13.30 -14.41
C PRO A 17 10.32 -13.53 -15.87
N VAL A 18 9.38 -13.97 -16.70
CA VAL A 18 9.50 -14.10 -18.14
C VAL A 18 9.84 -12.73 -18.72
N ILE A 19 11.14 -12.42 -18.82
CA ILE A 19 11.66 -11.35 -19.64
C ILE A 19 11.90 -11.97 -21.01
N ALA A 20 11.26 -11.38 -22.04
CA ALA A 20 11.26 -11.77 -23.43
C ALA A 20 12.51 -12.53 -23.88
N GLU A 21 12.33 -13.54 -24.73
CA GLU A 21 13.33 -14.35 -25.43
C GLU A 21 14.48 -13.50 -26.03
N ASN A 22 15.48 -13.24 -25.20
CA ASN A 22 16.83 -12.97 -25.68
C ASN A 22 17.67 -14.09 -25.10
N THR A 23 18.25 -14.92 -25.95
CA THR A 23 19.20 -15.99 -25.63
C THR A 23 20.31 -15.37 -24.75
N ASP A 24 20.18 -15.62 -23.43
CA ASP A 24 21.15 -15.15 -22.44
C ASP A 24 22.45 -15.93 -22.61
N THR A 25 23.34 -15.42 -23.45
CA THR A 25 24.69 -15.94 -23.53
C THR A 25 25.47 -15.48 -22.32
N VAL A 26 25.86 -16.42 -21.46
CA VAL A 26 26.80 -16.18 -20.37
C VAL A 26 28.18 -16.00 -20.99
N GLU A 27 28.76 -14.84 -20.85
CA GLU A 27 30.12 -14.55 -21.31
C GLU A 27 31.06 -14.47 -20.11
N THR A 28 32.33 -14.82 -20.32
CA THR A 28 33.36 -14.68 -19.30
C THR A 28 34.09 -13.35 -19.52
N LEU A 29 33.96 -12.43 -18.57
CA LEU A 29 34.54 -11.10 -18.65
C LEU A 29 35.73 -10.94 -17.71
N ARG A 30 36.76 -10.19 -18.17
CA ARG A 30 37.86 -9.79 -17.28
C ARG A 30 37.34 -8.88 -16.17
N ILE A 31 37.63 -9.20 -14.90
CA ILE A 31 37.16 -8.42 -13.72
C ILE A 31 37.60 -6.95 -13.83
N THR A 32 38.74 -6.66 -14.44
CA THR A 32 39.25 -5.30 -14.65
C THR A 32 38.42 -4.42 -15.57
N LEU A 33 37.62 -5.04 -16.45
CA LEU A 33 36.70 -4.33 -17.36
C LEU A 33 35.33 -4.06 -16.72
N VAL A 34 35.06 -4.64 -15.55
CA VAL A 34 33.78 -4.52 -14.85
C VAL A 34 33.86 -3.46 -13.76
N GLU A 35 32.96 -2.49 -13.79
CA GLU A 35 32.88 -1.38 -12.86
C GLU A 35 31.59 -1.41 -12.01
N PRO A 36 31.69 -1.05 -10.73
CA PRO A 36 30.50 -0.95 -9.86
C PRO A 36 29.63 0.24 -10.28
N ASN A 37 28.33 0.14 -10.04
CA ASN A 37 27.40 1.25 -10.28
C ASN A 37 27.51 2.26 -9.11
N LYS A 38 28.07 3.44 -9.39
CA LYS A 38 28.24 4.53 -8.40
C LYS A 38 26.91 5.04 -7.79
N ASN A 39 25.80 4.78 -8.45
CA ASN A 39 24.45 5.23 -8.03
C ASN A 39 23.73 4.19 -7.14
N GLN A 40 24.40 3.11 -6.72
CA GLN A 40 23.78 2.17 -5.78
C GLN A 40 23.80 2.73 -4.34
N PRO A 41 22.67 2.73 -3.63
CA PRO A 41 22.53 3.33 -2.29
C PRO A 41 23.25 2.56 -1.18
N ARG A 42 23.88 1.42 -1.49
CA ARG A 42 24.57 0.58 -0.49
C ARG A 42 26.00 1.06 -0.25
N HIS A 43 26.17 1.97 0.73
CA HIS A 43 27.50 2.46 1.13
C HIS A 43 28.19 1.59 2.18
N SER A 44 27.48 0.75 2.92
CA SER A 44 28.06 -0.17 3.90
C SER A 44 27.86 -1.62 3.49
N PHE A 45 28.92 -2.27 3.07
CA PHE A 45 28.97 -3.71 2.89
C PHE A 45 29.58 -4.31 4.17
N ASP A 46 28.92 -5.31 4.71
CA ASP A 46 29.42 -6.14 5.80
C ASP A 46 30.65 -6.91 5.25
N ASN A 47 31.83 -6.48 5.67
CA ASN A 47 33.10 -7.03 5.16
C ASN A 47 33.22 -8.53 5.47
N ASP A 48 32.71 -8.98 6.63
CA ASP A 48 32.79 -10.37 7.06
C ASP A 48 32.01 -11.29 6.12
N LYS A 49 30.80 -10.85 5.71
CA LYS A 49 30.00 -11.59 4.75
C LYS A 49 30.54 -11.57 3.31
N ILE A 50 31.41 -10.61 2.97
CA ILE A 50 32.13 -10.62 1.69
C ILE A 50 33.31 -11.59 1.78
N GLU A 51 33.95 -11.74 2.94
CA GLU A 51 35.01 -12.70 3.13
C GLU A 51 34.55 -14.14 3.01
N GLU A 52 33.48 -14.51 3.72
CA GLU A 52 32.86 -15.83 3.59
C GLU A 52 32.49 -16.15 2.12
N LEU A 53 31.92 -15.18 1.42
CA LEU A 53 31.59 -15.35 0.00
C LEU A 53 32.84 -15.47 -0.88
N ALA A 54 33.93 -14.77 -0.55
CA ALA A 54 35.18 -14.85 -1.31
C ALA A 54 35.88 -16.21 -1.12
N GLU A 55 35.85 -16.80 0.06
CA GLU A 55 36.33 -18.16 0.31
C GLU A 55 35.53 -19.19 -0.52
N SER A 56 34.19 -19.12 -0.47
CA SER A 56 33.33 -19.99 -1.28
C SER A 56 33.62 -19.86 -2.78
N ILE A 57 33.76 -18.62 -3.27
CA ILE A 57 34.07 -18.34 -4.68
C ILE A 57 35.47 -18.84 -5.06
N LYS A 58 36.42 -18.84 -4.15
CA LYS A 58 37.76 -19.37 -4.39
C LYS A 58 37.74 -20.88 -4.61
N GLU A 59 36.89 -21.61 -3.91
CA GLU A 59 36.76 -23.06 -4.04
C GLU A 59 35.91 -23.50 -5.22
N HIS A 60 34.76 -22.82 -5.45
CA HIS A 60 33.72 -23.29 -6.38
C HIS A 60 33.56 -22.37 -7.62
N GLY A 61 34.28 -21.26 -7.66
CA GLY A 61 34.05 -20.23 -8.68
C GLY A 61 32.76 -19.46 -8.45
N VAL A 62 32.42 -18.60 -9.41
CA VAL A 62 31.14 -17.85 -9.42
C VAL A 62 30.11 -18.69 -10.14
N ILE A 63 29.25 -19.40 -9.41
CA ILE A 63 28.22 -20.30 -9.95
C ILE A 63 27.13 -19.48 -10.67
N GLN A 64 26.67 -18.39 -10.04
CA GLN A 64 25.62 -17.55 -10.59
C GLN A 64 26.24 -16.31 -11.24
N PRO A 65 26.08 -16.08 -12.56
CA PRO A 65 26.68 -14.96 -13.26
C PRO A 65 26.19 -13.60 -12.73
N ILE A 66 27.02 -12.57 -12.91
CA ILE A 66 26.60 -11.18 -12.66
C ILE A 66 25.86 -10.64 -13.89
N ILE A 67 25.02 -9.61 -13.70
CA ILE A 67 24.34 -8.93 -14.81
C ILE A 67 25.05 -7.60 -15.03
N VAL A 68 25.45 -7.34 -16.27
CA VAL A 68 26.17 -6.13 -16.66
C VAL A 68 25.53 -5.52 -17.91
N VAL A 69 25.75 -4.23 -18.08
CA VAL A 69 25.47 -3.49 -19.33
C VAL A 69 26.78 -2.98 -19.93
N ARG A 70 26.81 -2.93 -21.23
CA ARG A 70 27.96 -2.36 -21.95
C ARG A 70 27.97 -0.84 -21.76
N ASN A 71 29.13 -0.30 -21.42
CA ASN A 71 29.36 1.12 -21.22
C ASN A 71 30.71 1.46 -21.89
N ASP A 72 30.64 1.87 -23.13
CA ASP A 72 31.80 2.04 -24.04
C ASP A 72 32.67 0.77 -24.07
N ASP A 73 33.95 0.86 -23.67
CA ASP A 73 34.89 -0.25 -23.60
C ASP A 73 34.86 -1.04 -22.31
N ARG A 74 33.90 -0.73 -21.40
CA ARG A 74 33.77 -1.36 -20.09
C ARG A 74 32.35 -1.89 -19.86
N TYR A 75 32.16 -2.55 -18.71
CA TYR A 75 30.89 -3.12 -18.30
C TYR A 75 30.48 -2.58 -16.94
N LYS A 76 29.27 -2.04 -16.83
CA LYS A 76 28.70 -1.51 -15.58
C LYS A 76 27.81 -2.58 -14.94
N ILE A 77 28.01 -2.87 -13.66
CA ILE A 77 27.21 -3.84 -12.92
C ILE A 77 25.79 -3.32 -12.75
N VAL A 78 24.80 -4.13 -13.14
CA VAL A 78 23.38 -3.93 -12.86
C VAL A 78 22.98 -4.72 -11.60
N ALA A 79 23.37 -6.01 -11.52
CA ALA A 79 23.11 -6.86 -10.37
C ALA A 79 24.31 -7.79 -10.09
N GLY A 80 24.49 -8.15 -8.83
CA GLY A 80 25.57 -9.08 -8.40
C GLY A 80 26.85 -8.40 -7.91
N GLU A 81 26.82 -7.14 -7.44
CA GLU A 81 28.01 -6.41 -6.98
C GLU A 81 28.75 -7.14 -5.85
N ARG A 82 28.04 -7.82 -4.92
CA ARG A 82 28.69 -8.62 -3.86
C ARG A 82 29.52 -9.76 -4.44
N ARG A 83 29.03 -10.45 -5.48
CA ARG A 83 29.76 -11.52 -6.18
C ARG A 83 31.01 -10.99 -6.88
N TRP A 84 30.90 -9.84 -7.56
CA TRP A 84 32.04 -9.19 -8.19
C TRP A 84 33.11 -8.79 -7.16
N ARG A 85 32.72 -8.16 -6.02
CA ARG A 85 33.65 -7.78 -4.96
C ARG A 85 34.34 -9.00 -4.35
N ALA A 86 33.58 -10.05 -4.06
CA ALA A 86 34.10 -11.29 -3.53
C ALA A 86 35.02 -12.02 -4.53
N ALA A 87 34.66 -12.07 -5.81
CA ALA A 87 35.52 -12.61 -6.87
C ALA A 87 36.83 -11.83 -7.02
N LYS A 88 36.79 -10.50 -6.92
CA LYS A 88 37.98 -9.65 -6.91
C LYS A 88 38.85 -9.91 -5.68
N LYS A 89 38.23 -10.08 -4.49
CA LYS A 89 38.96 -10.41 -3.23
C LYS A 89 39.55 -11.83 -3.26
N ALA A 90 38.84 -12.78 -3.90
CA ALA A 90 39.32 -14.13 -4.16
C ALA A 90 40.47 -14.22 -5.20
N GLY A 91 40.80 -13.11 -5.86
CA GLY A 91 41.89 -13.03 -6.84
C GLY A 91 41.55 -13.61 -8.22
N LEU A 92 40.26 -13.80 -8.55
CA LEU A 92 39.86 -14.24 -9.88
C LEU A 92 40.18 -13.17 -10.93
N LYS A 93 40.65 -13.61 -12.09
CA LYS A 93 40.95 -12.74 -13.24
C LYS A 93 39.72 -12.47 -14.11
N GLU A 94 38.78 -13.41 -14.09
CA GLU A 94 37.59 -13.44 -14.93
C GLU A 94 36.35 -13.76 -14.12
N ILE A 95 35.18 -13.33 -14.56
CA ILE A 95 33.91 -13.56 -13.92
C ILE A 95 32.83 -13.86 -14.97
N PRO A 96 31.96 -14.88 -14.76
CA PRO A 96 30.84 -15.10 -15.63
C PRO A 96 29.81 -13.97 -15.50
N ALA A 97 29.36 -13.45 -16.64
CA ALA A 97 28.47 -12.32 -16.72
C ALA A 97 27.43 -12.53 -17.84
N VAL A 98 26.24 -12.01 -17.62
CA VAL A 98 25.21 -11.86 -18.65
C VAL A 98 25.23 -10.40 -19.09
N ILE A 99 25.49 -10.16 -20.38
CA ILE A 99 25.48 -8.82 -20.95
C ILE A 99 24.06 -8.50 -21.41
N ARG A 100 23.49 -7.40 -20.88
CA ARG A 100 22.17 -6.92 -21.24
C ARG A 100 22.26 -5.52 -21.86
N ASN A 101 21.36 -5.24 -22.78
CA ASN A 101 21.20 -3.91 -23.36
C ASN A 101 20.07 -3.17 -22.64
N TYR A 102 20.34 -2.75 -21.41
CA TYR A 102 19.39 -1.94 -20.63
C TYR A 102 19.71 -0.46 -20.78
N SER A 103 18.67 0.34 -20.97
CA SER A 103 18.75 1.79 -20.83
C SER A 103 19.06 2.19 -19.38
N GLU A 104 19.57 3.39 -19.17
CA GLU A 104 19.78 3.92 -17.80
C GLU A 104 18.49 3.93 -16.97
N PHE A 105 17.35 4.11 -17.63
CA PHE A 105 16.03 4.07 -17.01
C PHE A 105 15.69 2.67 -16.50
N GLU A 106 15.89 1.64 -17.28
CA GLU A 106 15.68 0.24 -16.88
C GLU A 106 16.65 -0.20 -15.79
N ILE A 107 17.90 0.22 -15.87
CA ILE A 107 18.90 -0.05 -14.81
C ILE A 107 18.44 0.55 -13.48
N ALA A 108 17.98 1.80 -13.48
CA ALA A 108 17.48 2.46 -12.28
C ALA A 108 16.21 1.78 -11.72
N GLN A 109 15.32 1.29 -12.59
CA GLN A 109 14.13 0.53 -12.22
C GLN A 109 14.50 -0.81 -11.56
N ILE A 110 15.39 -1.58 -12.18
CA ILE A 110 15.85 -2.88 -11.65
C ILE A 110 16.52 -2.70 -10.30
N ALA A 111 17.39 -1.70 -10.15
CA ALA A 111 18.06 -1.41 -8.89
C ALA A 111 17.08 -1.03 -7.77
N LEU A 112 16.01 -0.29 -8.09
CA LEU A 112 14.98 0.05 -7.13
C LEU A 112 14.15 -1.17 -6.72
N ILE A 113 13.80 -2.06 -7.66
CA ILE A 113 13.07 -3.30 -7.40
C ILE A 113 13.92 -4.22 -6.50
N GLU A 114 15.23 -4.42 -6.82
CA GLU A 114 16.14 -5.19 -5.99
C GLU A 114 16.21 -4.63 -4.55
N ASN A 115 16.30 -3.31 -4.43
CA ASN A 115 16.32 -2.67 -3.12
C ASN A 115 15.03 -2.89 -2.32
N LEU A 116 13.86 -2.88 -3.00
CA LEU A 116 12.55 -3.13 -2.38
C LEU A 116 12.32 -4.59 -1.95
N GLN A 117 13.07 -5.54 -2.52
CA GLN A 117 13.03 -6.96 -2.13
C GLN A 117 13.89 -7.28 -0.90
N ARG A 118 14.51 -6.27 -0.26
CA ARG A 118 15.32 -6.46 0.95
C ARG A 118 14.45 -6.65 2.18
N GLU A 119 14.88 -7.52 3.09
CA GLU A 119 14.15 -7.87 4.31
C GLU A 119 14.07 -6.78 5.38
N ASN A 120 14.89 -5.72 5.30
CA ASN A 120 15.08 -4.74 6.40
C ASN A 120 14.62 -3.31 6.05
N LEU A 121 13.68 -3.15 5.13
CA LEU A 121 13.09 -1.84 4.85
C LEU A 121 12.06 -1.46 5.91
N ASN A 122 12.10 -0.22 6.36
CA ASN A 122 11.00 0.28 7.18
C ASN A 122 9.75 0.54 6.30
N PRO A 123 8.53 0.54 6.90
CA PRO A 123 7.29 0.69 6.12
C PRO A 123 7.18 1.98 5.29
N ILE A 124 7.86 3.03 5.70
CA ILE A 124 7.86 4.31 4.96
C ILE A 124 8.84 4.25 3.78
N GLU A 125 10.02 3.65 3.95
CA GLU A 125 10.96 3.41 2.85
C GLU A 125 10.33 2.53 1.76
N GLU A 126 9.66 1.46 2.17
CA GLU A 126 8.92 0.58 1.27
C GLU A 126 7.85 1.33 0.49
N ALA A 127 7.05 2.16 1.17
CA ALA A 127 6.01 2.98 0.56
C ALA A 127 6.57 4.01 -0.44
N LEU A 128 7.69 4.67 -0.11
CA LEU A 128 8.39 5.61 -1.00
C LEU A 128 8.95 4.89 -2.24
N GLY A 129 9.47 3.69 -2.08
CA GLY A 129 9.93 2.87 -3.19
C GLY A 129 8.79 2.56 -4.16
N TYR A 130 7.64 2.12 -3.67
CA TYR A 130 6.45 1.86 -4.51
C TYR A 130 5.96 3.13 -5.20
N GLN A 131 5.89 4.24 -4.47
CA GLN A 131 5.51 5.52 -5.06
C GLN A 131 6.48 5.96 -6.16
N THR A 132 7.78 5.73 -5.97
CA THR A 132 8.81 6.04 -6.97
C THR A 132 8.65 5.17 -8.22
N LEU A 133 8.35 3.86 -8.08
CA LEU A 133 8.05 2.98 -9.21
C LEU A 133 6.85 3.49 -10.02
N MET A 134 5.78 3.89 -9.35
CA MET A 134 4.59 4.42 -10.01
C MET A 134 4.83 5.78 -10.69
N ASN A 135 5.47 6.72 -9.98
CA ASN A 135 5.59 8.09 -10.47
C ASN A 135 6.72 8.27 -11.47
N LYS A 136 7.92 7.70 -11.20
CA LYS A 136 9.10 7.86 -12.03
C LYS A 136 9.14 6.88 -13.19
N PHE A 137 8.65 5.66 -12.97
CA PHE A 137 8.70 4.59 -13.96
C PHE A 137 7.34 4.30 -14.60
N SER A 138 6.32 5.14 -14.34
CA SER A 138 4.97 5.07 -14.91
C SER A 138 4.30 3.71 -14.75
N MET A 139 4.63 2.99 -13.68
CA MET A 139 4.06 1.68 -13.37
C MET A 139 2.70 1.82 -12.70
N THR A 140 1.76 0.95 -13.06
CA THR A 140 0.50 0.80 -12.32
C THR A 140 0.73 0.06 -11.00
N GLN A 141 -0.23 0.13 -10.08
CA GLN A 141 -0.18 -0.68 -8.84
C GLN A 141 -0.14 -2.19 -9.13
N GLU A 142 -0.70 -2.61 -10.24
CA GLU A 142 -0.72 -4.00 -10.70
C GLU A 142 0.68 -4.41 -11.17
N ASP A 143 1.33 -3.60 -12.01
CA ASP A 143 2.71 -3.85 -12.45
C ASP A 143 3.69 -3.95 -11.28
N VAL A 144 3.52 -3.06 -10.26
CA VAL A 144 4.34 -3.10 -9.03
C VAL A 144 4.06 -4.37 -8.23
N SER A 145 2.78 -4.78 -8.13
CA SER A 145 2.33 -5.99 -7.46
C SER A 145 3.01 -7.23 -8.05
N ASP A 146 2.96 -7.38 -9.36
CA ASP A 146 3.53 -8.52 -10.09
C ASP A 146 5.06 -8.58 -9.96
N LYS A 147 5.74 -7.43 -10.12
CA LYS A 147 7.21 -7.38 -10.03
C LYS A 147 7.76 -7.59 -8.61
N ILE A 148 7.01 -7.18 -7.59
CA ILE A 148 7.44 -7.30 -6.19
C ILE A 148 6.95 -8.63 -5.56
N GLY A 149 5.91 -9.26 -6.12
CA GLY A 149 5.30 -10.47 -5.57
C GLY A 149 4.40 -10.22 -4.35
N LYS A 150 3.86 -8.98 -4.21
CA LYS A 150 2.90 -8.61 -3.15
C LYS A 150 1.54 -8.29 -3.77
N SER A 151 0.45 -8.47 -3.02
CA SER A 151 -0.88 -8.16 -3.53
C SER A 151 -1.04 -6.66 -3.84
N ARG A 152 -1.82 -6.30 -4.86
CA ARG A 152 -2.17 -4.91 -5.20
C ARG A 152 -2.71 -4.15 -4.00
N SER A 153 -3.53 -4.80 -3.15
CA SER A 153 -4.06 -4.19 -1.92
C SER A 153 -2.96 -3.89 -0.89
N ALA A 154 -1.92 -4.72 -0.80
CA ALA A 154 -0.77 -4.47 0.06
C ALA A 154 0.02 -3.25 -0.42
N ILE A 155 0.29 -3.15 -1.73
CA ILE A 155 0.95 -1.98 -2.34
C ILE A 155 0.16 -0.70 -2.08
N ALA A 156 -1.16 -0.71 -2.36
CA ALA A 156 -2.03 0.44 -2.14
C ALA A 156 -2.04 0.88 -0.66
N ASN A 157 -2.12 -0.07 0.28
CA ASN A 157 -2.08 0.21 1.71
C ASN A 157 -0.73 0.77 2.16
N SER A 158 0.37 0.27 1.61
CA SER A 158 1.72 0.77 1.90
C SER A 158 1.87 2.22 1.43
N VAL A 159 1.50 2.53 0.19
CA VAL A 159 1.56 3.90 -0.36
C VAL A 159 0.70 4.89 0.42
N ARG A 160 -0.47 4.46 0.91
CA ARG A 160 -1.32 5.30 1.76
C ARG A 160 -0.65 5.73 3.06
N LEU A 161 0.34 4.99 3.59
CA LEU A 161 1.08 5.40 4.79
C LEU A 161 1.80 6.73 4.61
N LEU A 162 2.17 7.11 3.39
CA LEU A 162 2.81 8.38 3.08
C LEU A 162 1.91 9.61 3.33
N SER A 163 0.58 9.41 3.39
CA SER A 163 -0.37 10.48 3.72
C SER A 163 -0.54 10.71 5.24
N LEU A 164 0.18 9.97 6.07
CA LEU A 164 0.20 10.19 7.51
C LEU A 164 0.99 11.45 7.88
N ASP A 165 0.58 12.09 8.97
CA ASP A 165 1.27 13.23 9.56
C ASP A 165 2.68 12.82 10.04
N GLU A 166 3.64 13.75 9.94
CA GLU A 166 5.05 13.47 10.26
C GLU A 166 5.28 12.80 11.64
N PRO A 167 4.65 13.24 12.74
CA PRO A 167 4.83 12.59 14.04
C PRO A 167 4.43 11.10 14.04
N ILE A 168 3.38 10.75 13.28
CA ILE A 168 2.92 9.36 13.16
C ILE A 168 3.91 8.53 12.32
N ARG A 169 4.44 9.12 11.24
CA ARG A 169 5.45 8.46 10.42
C ARG A 169 6.72 8.13 11.22
N GLN A 170 7.17 9.06 12.07
CA GLN A 170 8.33 8.81 12.93
C GLN A 170 8.11 7.65 13.90
N LYS A 171 6.92 7.54 14.51
CA LYS A 171 6.56 6.42 15.39
C LYS A 171 6.45 5.08 14.64
N LEU A 172 6.08 5.13 13.36
CA LEU A 172 6.07 3.95 12.50
C LEU A 172 7.49 3.52 12.10
N ILE A 173 8.38 4.48 11.81
CA ILE A 173 9.79 4.22 11.49
C ILE A 173 10.55 3.66 12.70
N SER A 174 10.31 4.21 13.91
CA SER A 174 10.90 3.71 15.15
C SER A 174 10.37 2.34 15.60
N GLY A 175 9.28 1.84 14.97
CA GLY A 175 8.64 0.58 15.34
C GLY A 175 7.75 0.66 16.59
N GLU A 176 7.53 1.85 17.16
CA GLU A 176 6.61 2.05 18.30
C GLU A 176 5.16 1.70 17.93
N ILE A 177 4.80 1.88 16.66
CA ILE A 177 3.51 1.44 16.11
C ILE A 177 3.74 0.56 14.88
N SER A 178 2.83 -0.39 14.65
CA SER A 178 2.88 -1.24 13.47
C SER A 178 2.15 -0.62 12.27
N SER A 179 2.37 -1.16 11.06
CA SER A 179 1.62 -0.78 9.85
C SER A 179 0.10 -1.00 10.01
N GLY A 180 -0.33 -1.95 10.86
CA GLY A 180 -1.74 -2.14 11.22
C GLY A 180 -2.30 -0.94 11.99
N HIS A 181 -1.58 -0.46 13.01
CA HIS A 181 -1.95 0.75 13.77
C HIS A 181 -1.98 1.98 12.85
N ALA A 182 -0.99 2.14 11.99
CA ALA A 182 -0.94 3.23 11.01
C ALA A 182 -2.16 3.24 10.07
N ARG A 183 -2.65 2.08 9.64
CA ARG A 183 -3.89 1.98 8.83
C ARG A 183 -5.13 2.36 9.63
N ALA A 184 -5.21 1.99 10.92
CA ALA A 184 -6.29 2.42 11.79
C ALA A 184 -6.29 3.96 11.96
N LEU A 185 -5.13 4.58 12.11
CA LEU A 185 -4.96 6.03 12.16
C LEU A 185 -5.41 6.72 10.84
N LEU A 186 -5.09 6.14 9.68
CA LEU A 186 -5.54 6.64 8.37
C LEU A 186 -7.05 6.61 8.18
N SER A 187 -7.79 5.79 8.92
CA SER A 187 -9.25 5.78 8.86
C SER A 187 -9.89 7.02 9.49
N VAL A 188 -9.13 7.79 10.28
CA VAL A 188 -9.60 9.01 10.95
C VAL A 188 -9.26 10.24 10.11
N ASP A 189 -10.27 11.04 9.70
CA ASP A 189 -10.05 12.19 8.81
C ASP A 189 -9.36 13.38 9.49
N SER A 190 -9.65 13.62 10.80
CA SER A 190 -9.13 14.78 11.52
C SER A 190 -7.72 14.54 12.04
N PRO A 191 -6.73 15.37 11.65
CA PRO A 191 -5.35 15.26 12.16
C PRO A 191 -5.27 15.31 13.69
N LYS A 192 -6.07 16.20 14.33
CA LYS A 192 -6.11 16.32 15.80
C LYS A 192 -6.60 15.02 16.46
N VAL A 193 -7.66 14.40 15.91
CA VAL A 193 -8.19 13.14 16.44
C VAL A 193 -7.23 11.99 16.20
N ARG A 194 -6.49 12.03 15.09
CA ARG A 194 -5.43 11.06 14.77
C ARG A 194 -4.31 11.06 15.82
N LEU A 195 -3.88 12.25 16.27
CA LEU A 195 -2.86 12.37 17.32
C LEU A 195 -3.36 11.83 18.67
N VAL A 196 -4.60 12.14 19.07
CA VAL A 196 -5.21 11.59 20.29
C VAL A 196 -5.32 10.06 20.23
N LEU A 197 -5.67 9.52 19.06
CA LEU A 197 -5.70 8.06 18.84
C LEU A 197 -4.29 7.47 18.92
N LEU A 198 -3.27 8.12 18.36
CA LEU A 198 -1.87 7.71 18.43
C LEU A 198 -1.40 7.61 19.90
N GLU A 199 -1.62 8.67 20.68
CA GLU A 199 -1.29 8.71 22.11
C GLU A 199 -1.96 7.55 22.85
N SER A 200 -3.27 7.34 22.61
CA SER A 200 -4.00 6.22 23.23
C SER A 200 -3.46 4.85 22.83
N ILE A 201 -3.00 4.68 21.59
CA ILE A 201 -2.38 3.42 21.13
C ILE A 201 -1.10 3.15 21.90
N ILE A 202 -0.24 4.17 22.05
CA ILE A 202 1.07 4.05 22.69
C ILE A 202 0.91 3.87 24.21
N GLU A 203 0.14 4.74 24.88
CA GLU A 203 0.00 4.72 26.34
C GLU A 203 -0.69 3.45 26.87
N LYS A 204 -1.74 2.99 26.16
CA LYS A 204 -2.53 1.83 26.57
C LYS A 204 -2.05 0.52 25.95
N GLY A 205 -1.05 0.54 25.09
CA GLY A 205 -0.56 -0.65 24.40
C GLY A 205 -1.65 -1.37 23.58
N LEU A 206 -2.52 -0.60 22.89
CA LEU A 206 -3.67 -1.15 22.17
C LEU A 206 -3.18 -2.03 21.00
N ASN A 207 -3.84 -3.17 20.80
CA ASN A 207 -3.63 -3.96 19.58
C ASN A 207 -4.38 -3.34 18.38
N VAL A 208 -4.09 -3.85 17.17
CA VAL A 208 -4.65 -3.30 15.91
C VAL A 208 -6.18 -3.28 15.93
N ARG A 209 -6.85 -4.36 16.40
CA ARG A 209 -8.31 -4.44 16.45
C ARG A 209 -8.93 -3.43 17.43
N GLN A 210 -8.30 -3.24 18.58
CA GLN A 210 -8.72 -2.23 19.57
C GLN A 210 -8.55 -0.81 19.00
N SER A 211 -7.45 -0.57 18.31
CA SER A 211 -7.18 0.71 17.64
C SER A 211 -8.21 1.02 16.55
N GLU A 212 -8.59 0.03 15.73
CA GLU A 212 -9.66 0.18 14.73
C GLU A 212 -11.04 0.45 15.37
N ALA A 213 -11.34 -0.22 16.49
CA ALA A 213 -12.58 0.00 17.23
C ALA A 213 -12.63 1.42 17.80
N LEU A 214 -11.55 1.87 18.43
CA LEU A 214 -11.43 3.23 18.97
C LEU A 214 -11.48 4.29 17.86
N ALA A 215 -10.83 4.06 16.72
CA ALA A 215 -10.91 4.93 15.55
C ALA A 215 -12.35 5.13 15.08
N LYS A 216 -13.12 4.03 14.95
CA LYS A 216 -14.54 4.07 14.61
C LYS A 216 -15.39 4.82 15.63
N GLN A 217 -15.10 4.66 16.93
CA GLN A 217 -15.80 5.37 18.00
C GLN A 217 -15.53 6.87 17.94
N LEU A 218 -14.28 7.29 17.77
CA LEU A 218 -13.87 8.69 17.65
C LEU A 218 -14.43 9.37 16.39
N GLN A 219 -14.58 8.61 15.28
CA GLN A 219 -15.26 9.12 14.09
C GLN A 219 -16.77 9.33 14.29
N LYS A 220 -17.44 8.41 15.01
CA LYS A 220 -18.87 8.53 15.31
C LYS A 220 -19.17 9.67 16.29
N SER A 221 -18.22 10.01 17.15
CA SER A 221 -18.33 11.13 18.11
C SER A 221 -18.08 12.52 17.46
N LYS A 222 -17.86 12.62 16.14
CA LYS A 222 -18.02 13.91 15.45
C LYS A 222 -19.43 14.40 15.78
N PRO A 223 -19.60 15.57 16.43
CA PRO A 223 -20.92 16.16 16.53
C PRO A 223 -21.42 16.26 15.09
N LYS A 224 -22.52 15.55 14.77
CA LYS A 224 -23.28 15.84 13.55
C LYS A 224 -23.35 17.37 13.53
N LYS A 225 -22.80 18.02 12.48
CA LYS A 225 -22.95 19.48 12.32
C LYS A 225 -24.38 19.78 12.71
N LYS A 226 -24.58 20.49 13.84
CA LYS A 226 -25.92 20.94 14.22
C LYS A 226 -26.42 21.61 12.99
N LYS A 227 -27.45 21.06 12.35
CA LYS A 227 -28.21 21.77 11.33
C LYS A 227 -28.52 23.12 11.95
N PRO A 228 -28.37 24.25 11.22
CA PRO A 228 -28.69 25.55 11.77
C PRO A 228 -30.05 25.40 12.47
N ALA A 229 -30.10 25.82 13.74
CA ALA A 229 -31.30 25.68 14.54
C ALA A 229 -32.41 26.40 13.75
N LEU A 230 -33.43 25.67 13.33
CA LEU A 230 -34.62 26.27 12.75
C LEU A 230 -35.13 27.30 13.75
N ASP A 231 -35.46 28.48 13.22
CA ASP A 231 -36.03 29.56 14.00
C ASP A 231 -37.21 29.02 14.85
N GLU A 232 -37.28 29.36 16.11
CA GLU A 232 -38.31 28.84 17.02
C GLU A 232 -39.74 29.07 16.48
N GLN A 233 -39.93 30.17 15.76
CA GLN A 233 -41.18 30.46 15.08
C GLN A 233 -41.51 29.47 13.96
N VAL A 234 -40.51 29.06 13.18
CA VAL A 234 -40.68 28.06 12.10
C VAL A 234 -40.97 26.68 12.69
N LYS A 235 -40.33 26.32 13.81
CA LYS A 235 -40.64 25.07 14.52
C LYS A 235 -42.08 25.01 15.04
N ALA A 236 -42.55 26.12 15.64
CA ALA A 236 -43.92 26.20 16.13
C ALA A 236 -44.94 26.08 14.97
N GLN A 237 -44.67 26.72 13.83
CA GLN A 237 -45.52 26.62 12.66
C GLN A 237 -45.55 25.21 12.06
N LEU A 238 -44.41 24.54 11.98
CA LEU A 238 -44.31 23.15 11.54
C LEU A 238 -45.07 22.21 12.45
N ALA A 239 -44.98 22.37 13.79
CA ALA A 239 -45.70 21.54 14.74
C ALA A 239 -47.23 21.70 14.57
N ILE A 240 -47.73 22.89 14.35
CA ILE A 240 -49.15 23.14 14.08
C ILE A 240 -49.59 22.45 12.78
N LEU A 241 -48.77 22.49 11.73
CA LEU A 241 -49.05 21.81 10.47
C LEU A 241 -49.01 20.30 10.58
N GLU A 242 -48.05 19.74 11.36
CA GLU A 242 -47.98 18.31 11.66
C GLU A 242 -49.27 17.82 12.38
N ASP A 243 -49.72 18.56 13.39
CA ASP A 243 -50.92 18.22 14.15
C ASP A 243 -52.20 18.27 13.24
N ARG A 244 -52.30 19.30 12.43
CA ARG A 244 -53.43 19.41 11.49
C ARG A 244 -53.46 18.29 10.44
N LEU A 245 -52.28 17.96 9.88
CA LEU A 245 -52.19 16.87 8.88
C LEU A 245 -52.44 15.51 9.55
N SER A 246 -51.89 15.30 10.74
CA SER A 246 -52.11 14.04 11.53
C SER A 246 -53.57 13.84 11.85
N THR A 247 -54.29 14.92 12.24
CA THR A 247 -55.72 14.90 12.53
C THR A 247 -56.54 14.60 11.27
N ARG A 248 -56.20 15.23 10.14
CA ARG A 248 -56.96 15.03 8.89
C ARG A 248 -56.72 13.65 8.29
N LEU A 249 -55.49 13.14 8.33
CA LEU A 249 -55.11 11.84 7.76
C LEU A 249 -55.34 10.68 8.74
N GLY A 250 -55.67 10.96 10.03
CA GLY A 250 -55.88 9.95 11.06
C GLY A 250 -54.67 9.07 11.33
N THR A 251 -53.50 9.58 11.06
CA THR A 251 -52.20 8.88 11.28
C THR A 251 -51.09 9.87 11.58
N LYS A 252 -49.97 9.38 12.10
CA LYS A 252 -48.83 10.22 12.42
C LYS A 252 -48.15 10.76 11.17
N VAL A 253 -48.00 12.09 11.10
CA VAL A 253 -47.31 12.82 10.05
C VAL A 253 -46.14 13.57 10.64
N THR A 254 -44.97 13.49 9.99
CA THR A 254 -43.76 14.21 10.39
C THR A 254 -43.28 15.06 9.23
N LEU A 255 -43.00 16.35 9.50
CA LEU A 255 -42.50 17.31 8.54
C LEU A 255 -41.00 17.56 8.74
N HIS A 256 -40.19 17.11 7.81
CA HIS A 256 -38.78 17.42 7.78
C HIS A 256 -38.55 18.65 6.88
N HIS A 257 -38.22 19.77 7.47
CA HIS A 257 -37.94 21.01 6.76
C HIS A 257 -36.44 21.30 6.72
N ASP A 258 -35.90 21.55 5.51
CA ASP A 258 -34.56 22.06 5.27
C ASP A 258 -34.67 23.24 4.30
N ASN A 259 -33.76 24.24 4.40
CA ASN A 259 -33.85 25.50 3.63
C ASN A 259 -33.98 25.32 2.09
N LYS A 260 -33.72 24.14 1.55
CA LYS A 260 -33.78 23.83 0.12
C LYS A 260 -34.73 22.70 -0.24
N LYS A 261 -35.10 21.82 0.69
CA LYS A 261 -35.96 20.65 0.47
C LYS A 261 -36.74 20.34 1.73
N GLY A 262 -38.04 20.09 1.57
CA GLY A 262 -38.88 19.50 2.62
C GLY A 262 -39.21 18.05 2.27
N LYS A 263 -39.48 17.23 3.30
CA LYS A 263 -40.00 15.87 3.20
C LYS A 263 -41.15 15.75 4.16
N ILE A 264 -42.29 15.22 3.65
CA ILE A 264 -43.45 14.84 4.46
C ILE A 264 -43.40 13.32 4.62
N GLU A 265 -43.42 12.83 5.83
CA GLU A 265 -43.40 11.42 6.15
C GLU A 265 -44.71 11.07 6.84
N ILE A 266 -45.50 10.15 6.23
CA ILE A 266 -46.81 9.71 6.70
C ILE A 266 -46.69 8.23 7.06
N GLU A 267 -46.92 7.88 8.32
CA GLU A 267 -46.94 6.49 8.77
C GLU A 267 -48.28 5.83 8.38
N TYR A 268 -48.29 4.59 7.88
CA TYR A 268 -49.51 3.82 7.60
C TYR A 268 -49.37 2.37 8.09
N TYR A 269 -50.46 1.75 8.50
CA TYR A 269 -50.50 0.42 9.08
C TYR A 269 -51.32 -0.56 8.21
N GLY A 270 -50.75 -0.93 7.04
CA GLY A 270 -51.33 -1.88 6.11
C GLY A 270 -52.00 -1.24 4.88
N ASN A 271 -52.36 -2.07 3.88
CA ASN A 271 -52.81 -1.59 2.59
C ASN A 271 -54.14 -0.80 2.66
N ARG A 272 -55.09 -1.22 3.53
CA ARG A 272 -56.35 -0.50 3.69
C ARG A 272 -56.17 0.92 4.24
N ASP A 273 -55.23 1.10 5.10
CA ASP A 273 -54.90 2.42 5.67
C ASP A 273 -54.23 3.29 4.65
N LEU A 274 -53.34 2.71 3.83
CA LEU A 274 -52.73 3.39 2.69
C LEU A 274 -53.79 3.87 1.67
N ASP A 275 -54.70 3.00 1.29
CA ASP A 275 -55.80 3.35 0.34
C ASP A 275 -56.66 4.49 0.88
N ARG A 276 -56.99 4.46 2.20
CA ARG A 276 -57.74 5.54 2.86
C ARG A 276 -56.99 6.86 2.83
N ILE A 277 -55.69 6.84 3.12
CA ILE A 277 -54.82 8.05 3.11
C ILE A 277 -54.74 8.62 1.70
N ILE A 278 -54.55 7.77 0.69
CA ILE A 278 -54.50 8.18 -0.73
C ILE A 278 -55.81 8.83 -1.11
N SER A 279 -56.99 8.21 -0.82
CA SER A 279 -58.31 8.79 -1.12
C SER A 279 -58.47 10.18 -0.50
N ILE A 280 -58.06 10.38 0.76
CA ILE A 280 -58.16 11.70 1.42
C ILE A 280 -57.25 12.75 0.75
N ILE A 281 -56.10 12.33 0.19
CA ILE A 281 -55.18 13.24 -0.53
C ILE A 281 -55.70 13.57 -1.91
N GLU A 282 -56.36 12.63 -2.62
CA GLU A 282 -56.93 12.83 -3.96
C GLU A 282 -58.22 13.67 -3.94
N GLU A 283 -58.98 13.63 -2.84
CA GLU A 283 -60.21 14.41 -2.65
C GLU A 283 -59.95 15.84 -2.10
N ALA A 284 -58.72 16.23 -1.84
CA ALA A 284 -58.31 17.50 -1.23
C ALA A 284 -57.92 18.54 -2.29
#